data_17710fda259d475a342fb5eb0f3a2ced
#
_entry.id   17710fda259d475a342fb5eb0f3a2ced
#
_cell.length_a   1.000
_cell.length_b   1.000
_cell.length_c   1.000
_cell.angle_alpha   90.00
_cell.angle_beta   90.00
_cell.angle_gamma   90.00
#
_symmetry.space_group_name_H-M   'P 1'
#
loop_
_entity.id
_entity.type
_entity.pdbx_description
1 polymer ?
#
loop_
_entity_poly.entity_id
_entity_poly.type
_entity_poly.pdbx_seq_one_letter_code
_entity_poly.pdbx_strand_id
1 'polypeptide(L)'
;MKLALDPQMFYSTHSVLELPDLVARAGYSWMELSPKDDFIPFFSHPRADDATVAKLRKRAADAGVGIASVLPVLRWSGPGEEERQAAARAWKRAIRMTVDLGVDTMNSEFNGRPEGAEFAESQFLRSMDELIPVFEREGVKLVLEPHPDDFIEDGHAAVNMVRGLNRDWISFLYCTPHTFHQGNDATGIITAAADKVTYVHLADTLDHTASNGLRYIVNPPGSTVRVHQHAEMGRGEVDFDEVFAALASVGFDGVVSSCVFGWEEYAAEISVRQREKATALIDKHFGGGRLETERH
;
A
#
# COMPACT_ATOMS: atom_id res chain seq x y z
N MET A 1 10.77 -2.34 -13.15
CA MET A 1 10.12 -2.45 -11.81
C MET A 1 10.73 -1.50 -10.81
N LYS A 2 9.93 -0.95 -9.90
CA LYS A 2 10.40 -0.12 -8.78
C LYS A 2 10.39 -0.95 -7.49
N LEU A 3 11.47 -0.86 -6.70
CA LEU A 3 11.49 -1.39 -5.33
C LEU A 3 11.41 -0.22 -4.36
N ALA A 4 10.30 -0.10 -3.66
CA ALA A 4 10.00 0.96 -2.72
C ALA A 4 10.08 0.48 -1.26
N LEU A 5 10.27 1.41 -0.34
CA LEU A 5 10.07 1.23 1.09
C LEU A 5 8.85 2.03 1.54
N ASP A 6 7.92 1.41 2.23
CA ASP A 6 7.01 2.11 3.13
C ASP A 6 7.76 2.35 4.45
N PRO A 7 8.14 3.58 4.79
CA PRO A 7 8.95 3.86 5.95
C PRO A 7 8.16 3.90 7.26
N GLN A 8 7.06 3.15 7.38
CA GLN A 8 6.13 3.21 8.51
C GLN A 8 6.82 2.93 9.86
N MET A 9 7.82 2.05 9.89
CA MET A 9 8.58 1.77 11.12
C MET A 9 9.35 2.99 11.67
N PHE A 10 9.52 4.06 10.89
CA PHE A 10 10.16 5.30 11.33
C PHE A 10 9.19 6.39 11.77
N TYR A 11 7.88 6.18 11.61
CA TYR A 11 6.87 7.24 11.77
C TYR A 11 6.74 7.78 13.18
N SER A 12 6.93 6.94 14.20
CA SER A 12 6.83 7.34 15.62
C SER A 12 7.96 8.27 16.06
N THR A 13 9.10 8.26 15.36
CA THR A 13 10.32 8.93 15.79
C THR A 13 10.79 10.02 14.82
N HIS A 14 10.26 10.07 13.60
CA HIS A 14 10.70 11.01 12.58
C HIS A 14 9.52 11.73 11.91
N SER A 15 9.73 12.97 11.51
CA SER A 15 8.77 13.73 10.71
C SER A 15 8.76 13.24 9.26
N VAL A 16 7.69 13.56 8.52
CA VAL A 16 7.59 13.20 7.10
C VAL A 16 8.75 13.76 6.27
N LEU A 17 9.33 14.90 6.67
CA LEU A 17 10.44 15.53 5.97
C LEU A 17 11.79 14.81 6.15
N GLU A 18 11.91 13.91 7.13
CA GLU A 18 13.13 13.15 7.39
C GLU A 18 13.12 11.78 6.70
N LEU A 19 11.94 11.31 6.26
CA LEU A 19 11.78 9.98 5.67
C LEU A 19 12.63 9.76 4.41
N PRO A 20 12.78 10.72 3.48
CA PRO A 20 13.62 10.49 2.29
C PRO A 20 15.06 10.11 2.61
N ASP A 21 15.67 10.77 3.62
CA ASP A 21 17.04 10.46 4.03
C ASP A 21 17.16 9.06 4.67
N LEU A 22 16.12 8.63 5.40
CA LEU A 22 16.05 7.28 6.00
C LEU A 22 15.94 6.20 4.92
N VAL A 23 15.07 6.43 3.95
CA VAL A 23 14.86 5.53 2.80
C VAL A 23 16.15 5.39 1.98
N ALA A 24 16.83 6.52 1.69
CA ALA A 24 18.12 6.51 1.01
C ALA A 24 19.18 5.73 1.78
N ARG A 25 19.26 5.91 3.12
CA ARG A 25 20.20 5.16 3.98
C ARG A 25 19.92 3.66 4.01
N ALA A 26 18.66 3.25 3.89
CA ALA A 26 18.28 1.83 3.75
C ALA A 26 18.59 1.27 2.35
N GLY A 27 19.06 2.10 1.42
CA GLY A 27 19.46 1.72 0.07
C GLY A 27 18.32 1.61 -0.94
N TYR A 28 17.14 2.17 -0.63
CA TYR A 28 16.03 2.25 -1.58
C TYR A 28 16.11 3.52 -2.43
N SER A 29 15.69 3.39 -3.69
CA SER A 29 15.54 4.54 -4.62
C SER A 29 14.10 5.07 -4.67
N TRP A 30 13.16 4.35 -4.08
CA TRP A 30 11.75 4.70 -4.07
C TRP A 30 11.17 4.56 -2.67
N MET A 31 10.18 5.40 -2.35
CA MET A 31 9.38 5.26 -1.14
C MET A 31 7.89 5.34 -1.45
N GLU A 32 7.10 4.73 -0.59
CA GLU A 32 5.67 4.91 -0.48
C GLU A 32 5.35 5.80 0.72
N LEU A 33 4.34 6.64 0.61
CA LEU A 33 3.86 7.48 1.71
C LEU A 33 2.52 6.96 2.22
N SER A 34 2.55 6.13 3.24
CA SER A 34 1.38 5.62 3.95
C SER A 34 0.87 6.62 5.01
N PRO A 35 -0.28 6.37 5.67
CA PRO A 35 -0.86 7.33 6.60
C PRO A 35 0.08 7.73 7.74
N LYS A 36 0.26 9.04 7.90
CA LYS A 36 1.14 9.62 8.92
C LYS A 36 0.55 10.92 9.49
N ASP A 37 0.66 11.11 10.79
CA ASP A 37 0.00 12.21 11.52
C ASP A 37 0.36 13.61 11.05
N ASP A 38 1.59 13.84 10.63
CA ASP A 38 2.06 15.14 10.12
C ASP A 38 1.95 15.29 8.59
N PHE A 39 1.33 14.30 7.91
CA PHE A 39 1.08 14.30 6.46
C PHE A 39 -0.40 14.05 6.15
N ILE A 40 -0.80 12.82 5.97
CA ILE A 40 -2.20 12.38 5.80
C ILE A 40 -2.50 11.35 6.90
N PRO A 41 -3.18 11.75 8.00
CA PRO A 41 -3.50 10.80 9.07
C PRO A 41 -4.55 9.79 8.65
N PHE A 42 -4.61 8.65 9.34
CA PHE A 42 -5.71 7.70 9.19
C PHE A 42 -7.07 8.37 9.40
N PHE A 43 -7.99 8.11 8.49
CA PHE A 43 -9.40 8.52 8.55
C PHE A 43 -9.64 10.01 8.78
N SER A 44 -8.65 10.85 8.46
CA SER A 44 -8.70 12.28 8.74
C SER A 44 -8.29 13.11 7.54
N HIS A 45 -8.73 14.38 7.53
CA HIS A 45 -8.32 15.32 6.49
C HIS A 45 -6.79 15.50 6.49
N PRO A 46 -6.13 15.56 5.31
CA PRO A 46 -4.70 15.82 5.22
C PRO A 46 -4.26 17.05 6.01
N ARG A 47 -3.19 16.92 6.80
CA ARG A 47 -2.67 17.97 7.69
C ARG A 47 -1.55 18.78 7.07
N ALA A 48 -0.75 18.16 6.20
CA ALA A 48 0.36 18.87 5.56
C ALA A 48 -0.15 20.01 4.68
N ASP A 49 0.41 21.20 4.89
CA ASP A 49 0.17 22.36 4.04
C ASP A 49 1.00 22.32 2.75
N ASP A 50 0.73 23.23 1.82
CA ASP A 50 1.40 23.25 0.53
C ASP A 50 2.92 23.51 0.67
N ALA A 51 3.34 24.26 1.71
CA ALA A 51 4.75 24.51 1.99
C ALA A 51 5.46 23.23 2.47
N THR A 52 4.81 22.42 3.28
CA THR A 52 5.32 21.12 3.73
C THR A 52 5.41 20.13 2.57
N VAL A 53 4.40 20.09 1.71
CA VAL A 53 4.39 19.25 0.49
C VAL A 53 5.55 19.63 -0.43
N ALA A 54 5.75 20.92 -0.69
CA ALA A 54 6.87 21.41 -1.52
C ALA A 54 8.24 21.08 -0.91
N LYS A 55 8.38 21.21 0.42
CA LYS A 55 9.61 20.82 1.14
C LYS A 55 9.86 19.31 1.04
N LEU A 56 8.83 18.48 1.21
CA LEU A 56 8.95 17.02 1.10
C LEU A 56 9.41 16.61 -0.29
N ARG A 57 8.79 17.17 -1.34
CA ARG A 57 9.22 16.96 -2.73
C ARG A 57 10.69 17.29 -2.93
N LYS A 58 11.12 18.47 -2.41
CA LYS A 58 12.52 18.87 -2.50
C LYS A 58 13.45 17.93 -1.73
N ARG A 59 13.08 17.54 -0.50
CA ARG A 59 13.90 16.59 0.31
C ARG A 59 14.02 15.23 -0.36
N ALA A 60 12.96 14.72 -0.97
CA ALA A 60 13.01 13.49 -1.73
C ALA A 60 13.99 13.60 -2.92
N ALA A 61 13.92 14.70 -3.68
CA ALA A 61 14.84 14.95 -4.78
C ALA A 61 16.30 15.10 -4.30
N ASP A 62 16.54 15.86 -3.22
CA ASP A 62 17.88 16.05 -2.65
C ASP A 62 18.50 14.74 -2.14
N ALA A 63 17.68 13.88 -1.49
CA ALA A 63 18.08 12.54 -1.03
C ALA A 63 18.22 11.54 -2.18
N GLY A 64 17.74 11.96 -3.34
CA GLY A 64 17.71 11.15 -4.51
C GLY A 64 16.74 9.97 -4.39
N VAL A 65 15.60 10.10 -3.75
CA VAL A 65 14.53 9.12 -3.59
C VAL A 65 13.30 9.58 -4.35
N GLY A 66 12.76 8.72 -5.20
CA GLY A 66 11.44 8.94 -5.83
C GLY A 66 10.31 8.58 -4.87
N ILE A 67 9.15 9.20 -5.04
CA ILE A 67 7.92 8.77 -4.36
C ILE A 67 7.14 7.92 -5.35
N ALA A 68 6.94 6.64 -5.03
CA ALA A 68 6.26 5.69 -5.91
C ALA A 68 4.74 5.86 -5.83
N SER A 69 4.22 6.14 -4.65
CA SER A 69 2.78 6.33 -4.39
C SER A 69 2.52 7.09 -3.11
N VAL A 70 1.30 7.60 -3.00
CA VAL A 70 0.70 8.10 -1.76
C VAL A 70 -0.46 7.18 -1.41
N LEU A 71 -0.49 6.68 -0.17
CA LEU A 71 -1.52 5.78 0.33
C LEU A 71 -2.35 6.49 1.42
N PRO A 72 -3.44 7.20 1.11
CA PRO A 72 -4.38 7.67 2.10
C PRO A 72 -5.38 6.55 2.45
N VAL A 73 -5.68 6.40 3.74
CA VAL A 73 -6.75 5.53 4.23
C VAL A 73 -7.87 6.41 4.76
N LEU A 74 -8.91 6.58 3.96
CA LEU A 74 -10.03 7.50 4.21
C LEU A 74 -11.36 6.76 4.11
N ARG A 75 -12.35 7.13 4.91
CA ARG A 75 -13.64 6.43 5.04
C ARG A 75 -14.62 6.74 3.91
N TRP A 76 -14.21 6.52 2.68
CA TRP A 76 -15.07 6.74 1.50
C TRP A 76 -16.22 5.74 1.34
N SER A 77 -16.19 4.64 2.08
CA SER A 77 -17.24 3.62 2.14
C SER A 77 -18.20 3.80 3.33
N GLY A 78 -18.16 4.92 3.99
CA GLY A 78 -19.03 5.21 5.11
C GLY A 78 -18.31 5.25 6.45
N PRO A 79 -19.02 5.07 7.62
CA PRO A 79 -20.31 4.37 7.81
C PRO A 79 -21.58 5.19 7.44
N GLY A 80 -21.51 6.50 7.31
CA GLY A 80 -22.66 7.33 6.96
C GLY A 80 -22.35 8.29 5.82
N GLU A 81 -23.38 9.00 5.34
CA GLU A 81 -23.21 9.95 4.23
C GLU A 81 -22.33 11.15 4.62
N GLU A 82 -22.41 11.60 5.87
CA GLU A 82 -21.60 12.71 6.35
C GLU A 82 -20.10 12.33 6.35
N GLU A 83 -19.76 11.14 6.84
CA GLU A 83 -18.40 10.60 6.85
C GLU A 83 -17.90 10.38 5.42
N ARG A 84 -18.74 9.83 4.54
CA ARG A 84 -18.41 9.66 3.12
C ARG A 84 -18.08 11.00 2.46
N GLN A 85 -18.90 12.03 2.67
CA GLN A 85 -18.66 13.36 2.11
C GLN A 85 -17.39 14.00 2.69
N ALA A 86 -17.14 13.83 3.99
CA ALA A 86 -15.90 14.30 4.61
C ALA A 86 -14.67 13.59 3.99
N ALA A 87 -14.77 12.29 3.78
CA ALA A 87 -13.73 11.53 3.10
C ALA A 87 -13.53 11.97 1.63
N ALA A 88 -14.59 12.22 0.88
CA ALA A 88 -14.49 12.73 -0.49
C ALA A 88 -13.78 14.09 -0.55
N ARG A 89 -14.04 14.99 0.42
CA ARG A 89 -13.28 16.26 0.52
C ARG A 89 -11.81 16.03 0.84
N ALA A 90 -11.51 15.10 1.75
CA ALA A 90 -10.14 14.73 2.11
C ALA A 90 -9.41 14.09 0.91
N TRP A 91 -10.07 13.24 0.15
CA TRP A 91 -9.57 12.65 -1.09
C TRP A 91 -9.18 13.73 -2.13
N LYS A 92 -10.05 14.71 -2.37
CA LYS A 92 -9.73 15.82 -3.29
C LYS A 92 -8.50 16.60 -2.86
N ARG A 93 -8.27 16.76 -1.55
CA ARG A 93 -7.05 17.37 -1.02
C ARG A 93 -5.85 16.43 -1.20
N ALA A 94 -5.98 15.14 -0.89
CA ALA A 94 -4.91 14.15 -1.04
C ALA A 94 -4.47 14.00 -2.51
N ILE A 95 -5.41 13.96 -3.47
CA ILE A 95 -5.11 13.95 -4.90
C ILE A 95 -4.26 15.16 -5.29
N ARG A 96 -4.63 16.37 -4.86
CA ARG A 96 -3.85 17.58 -5.14
C ARG A 96 -2.44 17.50 -4.56
N MET A 97 -2.31 17.04 -3.30
CA MET A 97 -1.00 16.86 -2.68
C MET A 97 -0.13 15.87 -3.45
N THR A 98 -0.73 14.79 -3.95
CA THR A 98 -0.05 13.77 -4.78
C THR A 98 0.51 14.40 -6.07
N VAL A 99 -0.30 15.22 -6.74
CA VAL A 99 0.14 15.98 -7.94
C VAL A 99 1.25 16.97 -7.60
N ASP A 100 1.11 17.72 -6.49
CA ASP A 100 2.11 18.70 -6.04
C ASP A 100 3.45 18.04 -5.67
N LEU A 101 3.42 16.79 -5.19
CA LEU A 101 4.62 15.96 -4.98
C LEU A 101 5.27 15.49 -6.29
N GLY A 102 4.58 15.61 -7.42
CA GLY A 102 5.02 15.05 -8.71
C GLY A 102 4.80 13.55 -8.82
N VAL A 103 3.82 13.00 -8.10
CA VAL A 103 3.45 11.59 -8.07
C VAL A 103 2.14 11.41 -8.85
N ASP A 104 2.02 10.31 -9.59
CA ASP A 104 0.85 9.99 -10.41
C ASP A 104 0.04 8.79 -9.89
N THR A 105 0.43 8.22 -8.76
CA THR A 105 -0.16 6.97 -8.24
C THR A 105 -0.59 7.13 -6.80
N MET A 106 -1.81 6.71 -6.51
CA MET A 106 -2.34 6.62 -5.15
C MET A 106 -2.84 5.19 -4.89
N ASN A 107 -2.46 4.65 -3.73
CA ASN A 107 -2.96 3.36 -3.24
C ASN A 107 -4.06 3.61 -2.20
N SER A 108 -4.98 2.69 -2.02
CA SER A 108 -5.92 2.70 -0.89
C SER A 108 -6.60 1.36 -0.68
N GLU A 109 -7.17 1.23 0.51
CA GLU A 109 -8.06 0.15 0.91
C GLU A 109 -9.50 0.48 0.51
N PHE A 110 -10.37 -0.54 0.46
CA PHE A 110 -11.81 -0.35 0.20
C PHE A 110 -12.53 0.32 1.35
N ASN A 111 -12.06 0.12 2.58
CA ASN A 111 -12.69 0.58 3.81
C ASN A 111 -14.12 0.02 3.98
N GLY A 112 -14.82 0.46 5.01
CA GLY A 112 -16.13 -0.11 5.37
C GLY A 112 -15.97 -1.35 6.24
N ARG A 113 -17.08 -1.94 6.65
CA ARG A 113 -17.10 -3.10 7.55
C ARG A 113 -17.80 -4.28 6.87
N PRO A 114 -17.32 -5.53 7.08
CA PRO A 114 -17.94 -6.71 6.50
C PRO A 114 -19.41 -6.89 6.90
N GLU A 115 -19.77 -6.50 8.13
CA GLU A 115 -21.15 -6.60 8.64
C GLU A 115 -22.15 -5.69 7.91
N GLY A 116 -21.64 -4.63 7.26
CA GLY A 116 -22.41 -3.68 6.48
C GLY A 116 -22.00 -3.63 5.01
N ALA A 117 -21.52 -4.74 4.44
CA ALA A 117 -20.88 -4.78 3.13
C ALA A 117 -21.73 -4.15 2.02
N GLU A 118 -23.01 -4.48 1.91
CA GLU A 118 -23.90 -3.91 0.86
C GLU A 118 -24.02 -2.38 0.97
N PHE A 119 -24.10 -1.87 2.18
CA PHE A 119 -24.14 -0.43 2.41
C PHE A 119 -22.79 0.21 2.09
N ALA A 120 -21.70 -0.39 2.55
CA ALA A 120 -20.34 0.10 2.29
C ALA A 120 -20.01 0.11 0.80
N GLU A 121 -20.40 -0.92 0.05
CA GLU A 121 -20.25 -0.98 -1.41
C GLU A 121 -21.02 0.16 -2.09
N SER A 122 -22.27 0.38 -1.69
CA SER A 122 -23.09 1.47 -2.22
C SER A 122 -22.43 2.84 -1.98
N GLN A 123 -21.92 3.08 -0.78
CA GLN A 123 -21.21 4.32 -0.44
C GLN A 123 -19.89 4.46 -1.19
N PHE A 124 -19.13 3.36 -1.34
CA PHE A 124 -17.92 3.33 -2.15
C PHE A 124 -18.20 3.74 -3.59
N LEU A 125 -19.18 3.13 -4.24
CA LEU A 125 -19.54 3.45 -5.62
C LEU A 125 -19.98 4.91 -5.78
N ARG A 126 -20.75 5.46 -4.83
CA ARG A 126 -21.10 6.90 -4.82
C ARG A 126 -19.86 7.79 -4.67
N SER A 127 -18.89 7.37 -3.87
CA SER A 127 -17.62 8.09 -3.75
C SER A 127 -16.80 8.00 -5.04
N MET A 128 -16.80 6.85 -5.72
CA MET A 128 -16.17 6.70 -7.03
C MET A 128 -16.83 7.62 -8.07
N ASP A 129 -18.15 7.69 -8.14
CA ASP A 129 -18.85 8.61 -9.06
C ASP A 129 -18.44 10.08 -8.87
N GLU A 130 -18.17 10.47 -7.62
CA GLU A 130 -17.73 11.82 -7.29
C GLU A 130 -16.22 12.07 -7.55
N LEU A 131 -15.37 11.06 -7.34
CA LEU A 131 -13.91 11.20 -7.37
C LEU A 131 -13.29 10.84 -8.72
N ILE A 132 -13.89 9.94 -9.51
CA ILE A 132 -13.40 9.56 -10.84
C ILE A 132 -13.09 10.78 -11.72
N PRO A 133 -13.99 11.77 -11.84
CA PRO A 133 -13.69 12.96 -12.65
C PRO A 133 -12.51 13.79 -12.12
N VAL A 134 -12.21 13.68 -10.83
CA VAL A 134 -11.07 14.38 -10.21
C VAL A 134 -9.78 13.64 -10.53
N PHE A 135 -9.73 12.33 -10.36
CA PHE A 135 -8.61 11.49 -10.73
C PHE A 135 -8.24 11.65 -12.22
N GLU A 136 -9.25 11.58 -13.10
CA GLU A 136 -9.06 11.72 -14.55
C GLU A 136 -8.52 13.11 -14.93
N ARG A 137 -9.07 14.17 -14.35
CA ARG A 137 -8.60 15.55 -14.60
C ARG A 137 -7.16 15.77 -14.15
N GLU A 138 -6.79 15.21 -13.01
CA GLU A 138 -5.45 15.37 -12.43
C GLU A 138 -4.44 14.34 -12.97
N GLY A 139 -4.89 13.34 -13.73
CA GLY A 139 -4.03 12.29 -14.30
C GLY A 139 -3.46 11.35 -13.24
N VAL A 140 -4.15 11.17 -12.11
CA VAL A 140 -3.70 10.30 -11.02
C VAL A 140 -4.32 8.92 -11.14
N LYS A 141 -3.49 7.88 -11.01
CA LYS A 141 -3.88 6.48 -11.00
C LYS A 141 -4.29 6.05 -9.60
N LEU A 142 -5.26 5.15 -9.51
CA LEU A 142 -5.73 4.57 -8.26
C LEU A 142 -5.46 3.07 -8.23
N VAL A 143 -4.83 2.60 -7.17
CA VAL A 143 -4.56 1.18 -6.94
C VAL A 143 -5.27 0.75 -5.67
N LEU A 144 -6.12 -0.27 -5.76
CA LEU A 144 -7.00 -0.71 -4.67
C LEU A 144 -6.53 -2.07 -4.13
N GLU A 145 -6.47 -2.18 -2.81
CA GLU A 145 -6.13 -3.43 -2.13
C GLU A 145 -7.28 -3.94 -1.25
N PRO A 146 -7.51 -5.25 -1.19
CA PRO A 146 -8.33 -5.86 -0.15
C PRO A 146 -7.62 -5.76 1.20
N HIS A 147 -8.36 -5.42 2.23
CA HIS A 147 -7.81 -5.29 3.57
C HIS A 147 -8.66 -6.11 4.56
N PRO A 148 -8.04 -6.82 5.51
CA PRO A 148 -8.78 -7.49 6.57
C PRO A 148 -9.70 -6.52 7.32
N ASP A 149 -10.93 -6.95 7.60
CA ASP A 149 -11.99 -6.17 8.25
C ASP A 149 -12.60 -5.02 7.40
N ASP A 150 -12.30 -5.00 6.09
CA ASP A 150 -12.99 -4.15 5.11
C ASP A 150 -14.21 -4.88 4.52
N PHE A 151 -15.08 -4.15 3.80
CA PHE A 151 -16.21 -4.78 3.12
C PHE A 151 -15.77 -5.67 1.94
N ILE A 152 -14.56 -5.50 1.44
CA ILE A 152 -13.87 -6.42 0.53
C ILE A 152 -12.55 -6.85 1.17
N GLU A 153 -12.52 -8.08 1.67
CA GLU A 153 -11.32 -8.71 2.24
C GLU A 153 -10.69 -9.72 1.27
N ASP A 154 -11.53 -10.33 0.41
CA ASP A 154 -11.11 -11.38 -0.52
C ASP A 154 -10.44 -10.81 -1.77
N GLY A 155 -9.29 -11.39 -2.15
CA GLY A 155 -8.51 -10.91 -3.29
C GLY A 155 -9.22 -11.06 -4.62
N HIS A 156 -9.97 -12.14 -4.87
CA HIS A 156 -10.76 -12.32 -6.10
C HIS A 156 -11.92 -11.33 -6.17
N ALA A 157 -12.59 -11.07 -5.04
CA ALA A 157 -13.64 -10.06 -4.96
C ALA A 157 -13.09 -8.66 -5.26
N ALA A 158 -11.90 -8.34 -4.75
CA ALA A 158 -11.23 -7.06 -5.02
C ALA A 158 -10.86 -6.92 -6.51
N VAL A 159 -10.32 -7.96 -7.14
CA VAL A 159 -10.04 -7.99 -8.58
C VAL A 159 -11.32 -7.77 -9.39
N ASN A 160 -12.42 -8.42 -9.00
CA ASN A 160 -13.71 -8.26 -9.67
C ASN A 160 -14.25 -6.82 -9.54
N MET A 161 -14.11 -6.19 -8.37
CA MET A 161 -14.49 -4.79 -8.16
C MET A 161 -13.65 -3.85 -9.03
N VAL A 162 -12.33 -4.02 -9.04
CA VAL A 162 -11.41 -3.22 -9.89
C VAL A 162 -11.78 -3.34 -11.37
N ARG A 163 -12.04 -4.54 -11.85
CA ARG A 163 -12.49 -4.77 -13.23
C ARG A 163 -13.87 -4.17 -13.49
N GLY A 164 -14.79 -4.25 -12.51
CA GLY A 164 -16.13 -3.68 -12.58
C GLY A 164 -16.15 -2.17 -12.70
N LEU A 165 -15.19 -1.46 -12.08
CA LEU A 165 -15.02 -0.01 -12.23
C LEU A 165 -14.63 0.39 -13.66
N ASN A 166 -14.08 -0.54 -14.45
CA ASN A 166 -13.83 -0.41 -15.89
C ASN A 166 -13.09 0.88 -16.28
N ARG A 167 -11.95 1.12 -15.63
CA ARG A 167 -11.03 2.22 -15.92
C ARG A 167 -9.61 1.68 -16.10
N ASP A 168 -8.89 2.11 -17.12
CA ASP A 168 -7.51 1.65 -17.38
C ASP A 168 -6.54 2.12 -16.28
N TRP A 169 -6.81 3.26 -15.67
CA TRP A 169 -6.01 3.86 -14.62
C TRP A 169 -6.38 3.39 -13.20
N ILE A 170 -7.41 2.54 -13.05
CA ILE A 170 -7.71 1.85 -11.79
C ILE A 170 -7.15 0.44 -11.86
N SER A 171 -6.34 0.07 -10.88
CA SER A 171 -5.63 -1.20 -10.83
C SER A 171 -5.68 -1.84 -9.44
N PHE A 172 -5.12 -3.03 -9.34
CA PHE A 172 -5.13 -3.88 -8.17
C PHE A 172 -3.77 -3.89 -7.48
N LEU A 173 -3.77 -3.79 -6.17
CA LEU A 173 -2.62 -4.00 -5.31
C LEU A 173 -2.73 -5.38 -4.65
N TYR A 174 -1.72 -6.21 -4.86
CA TYR A 174 -1.58 -7.48 -4.17
C TYR A 174 -0.78 -7.29 -2.88
N CYS A 175 -1.43 -7.44 -1.73
CA CYS A 175 -0.79 -7.37 -0.42
C CYS A 175 -0.58 -8.78 0.12
N THR A 176 0.68 -9.20 0.31
CA THR A 176 0.99 -10.57 0.72
C THR A 176 0.36 -10.99 2.04
N PRO A 177 0.41 -10.20 3.14
CA PRO A 177 -0.24 -10.60 4.38
C PRO A 177 -1.76 -10.54 4.33
N HIS A 178 -2.36 -9.56 3.63
CA HIS A 178 -3.82 -9.45 3.56
C HIS A 178 -4.45 -10.63 2.84
N THR A 179 -3.89 -11.03 1.71
CA THR A 179 -4.39 -12.17 0.94
C THR A 179 -4.11 -13.50 1.64
N PHE A 180 -3.00 -13.62 2.36
CA PHE A 180 -2.70 -14.79 3.20
C PHE A 180 -3.77 -15.03 4.26
N HIS A 181 -4.29 -13.98 4.88
CA HIS A 181 -5.39 -14.10 5.85
C HIS A 181 -6.70 -14.65 5.27
N GLN A 182 -6.87 -14.59 3.94
CA GLN A 182 -8.09 -15.04 3.24
C GLN A 182 -7.92 -16.36 2.49
N GLY A 183 -6.91 -17.14 2.80
CA GLY A 183 -6.74 -18.49 2.27
C GLY A 183 -5.55 -18.69 1.33
N ASN A 184 -4.73 -17.64 1.13
CA ASN A 184 -3.43 -17.71 0.45
C ASN A 184 -3.46 -18.34 -0.97
N ASP A 185 -4.41 -17.90 -1.80
CA ASP A 185 -4.45 -18.26 -3.24
C ASP A 185 -3.67 -17.22 -4.07
N ALA A 186 -2.35 -17.12 -3.83
CA ALA A 186 -1.52 -16.13 -4.49
C ALA A 186 -1.56 -16.28 -6.02
N THR A 187 -1.35 -17.51 -6.51
CA THR A 187 -1.35 -17.81 -7.95
C THR A 187 -2.70 -17.50 -8.59
N GLY A 188 -3.82 -17.90 -7.96
CA GLY A 188 -5.16 -17.65 -8.49
C GLY A 188 -5.51 -16.17 -8.55
N ILE A 189 -5.26 -15.42 -7.46
CA ILE A 189 -5.56 -14.00 -7.38
C ILE A 189 -4.72 -13.19 -8.38
N ILE A 190 -3.40 -13.41 -8.43
CA ILE A 190 -2.49 -12.69 -9.34
C ILE A 190 -2.83 -13.01 -10.79
N THR A 191 -3.14 -14.27 -11.12
CA THR A 191 -3.57 -14.67 -12.47
C THR A 191 -4.88 -14.02 -12.86
N ALA A 192 -5.87 -13.95 -11.95
CA ALA A 192 -7.14 -13.28 -12.19
C ALA A 192 -6.97 -11.77 -12.36
N ALA A 193 -6.04 -11.16 -11.61
CA ALA A 193 -5.70 -9.75 -11.75
C ALA A 193 -4.98 -9.46 -13.08
N ALA A 194 -4.05 -10.32 -13.48
CA ALA A 194 -3.27 -10.22 -14.73
C ALA A 194 -2.74 -8.79 -14.99
N ASP A 195 -3.24 -8.13 -16.04
CA ASP A 195 -2.89 -6.76 -16.44
C ASP A 195 -3.26 -5.69 -15.41
N LYS A 196 -4.13 -6.02 -14.45
CA LYS A 196 -4.56 -5.08 -13.41
C LYS A 196 -3.66 -5.07 -12.17
N VAL A 197 -2.82 -6.09 -11.95
CA VAL A 197 -1.87 -6.04 -10.83
C VAL A 197 -0.70 -5.13 -11.21
N THR A 198 -0.60 -3.97 -10.53
CA THR A 198 0.44 -2.95 -10.81
C THR A 198 1.26 -2.61 -9.57
N TYR A 199 0.87 -3.09 -8.42
CA TYR A 199 1.49 -2.80 -7.13
C TYR A 199 1.47 -4.03 -6.23
N VAL A 200 2.53 -4.21 -5.43
CA VAL A 200 2.65 -5.32 -4.48
C VAL A 200 3.18 -4.80 -3.15
N HIS A 201 2.48 -5.11 -2.06
CA HIS A 201 3.01 -4.95 -0.70
C HIS A 201 3.66 -6.25 -0.24
N LEU A 202 4.92 -6.15 0.20
CA LEU A 202 5.69 -7.28 0.72
C LEU A 202 5.87 -7.17 2.24
N ALA A 203 5.22 -8.05 2.93
CA ALA A 203 5.47 -8.36 4.32
C ALA A 203 5.09 -9.82 4.59
N ASP A 204 5.59 -10.37 5.67
CA ASP A 204 5.26 -11.73 6.10
C ASP A 204 4.18 -11.72 7.17
N THR A 205 3.51 -12.85 7.34
CA THR A 205 2.51 -13.02 8.39
C THR A 205 2.39 -14.49 8.78
N LEU A 206 1.84 -14.72 9.97
CA LEU A 206 1.47 -16.06 10.43
C LEU A 206 -0.01 -16.33 10.16
N ASP A 207 -0.38 -17.58 10.06
CA ASP A 207 -1.77 -18.01 9.94
C ASP A 207 -2.61 -17.39 11.08
N HIS A 208 -3.58 -16.57 10.71
CA HIS A 208 -4.48 -15.91 11.65
C HIS A 208 -5.38 -16.92 12.40
N THR A 209 -5.64 -18.09 11.84
CA THR A 209 -6.42 -19.15 12.49
C THR A 209 -5.68 -19.73 13.69
N ALA A 210 -4.33 -19.73 13.65
CA ALA A 210 -3.49 -20.10 14.78
C ALA A 210 -3.52 -19.09 15.93
N SER A 211 -4.10 -17.92 15.75
CA SER A 211 -4.24 -16.85 16.74
C SER A 211 -5.59 -16.82 17.46
N ASN A 212 -6.26 -17.96 17.60
CA ASN A 212 -7.54 -18.09 18.28
C ASN A 212 -8.68 -17.26 17.67
N GLY A 213 -8.70 -17.14 16.35
CA GLY A 213 -9.73 -16.42 15.61
C GLY A 213 -9.55 -14.90 15.57
N LEU A 214 -8.47 -14.36 16.06
CA LEU A 214 -8.12 -12.96 15.84
C LEU A 214 -7.58 -12.81 14.41
N ARG A 215 -8.15 -11.90 13.66
CA ARG A 215 -7.72 -11.60 12.29
C ARG A 215 -6.42 -10.81 12.23
N TYR A 216 -6.12 -10.08 13.29
CA TYR A 216 -5.01 -9.15 13.35
C TYR A 216 -3.98 -9.63 14.35
N ILE A 217 -2.74 -9.66 13.91
CA ILE A 217 -1.58 -9.94 14.76
C ILE A 217 -0.59 -8.80 14.56
N VAL A 218 -0.46 -7.94 15.55
CA VAL A 218 0.70 -7.07 15.72
C VAL A 218 1.63 -7.76 16.70
N ASN A 219 2.82 -8.10 16.24
CA ASN A 219 3.84 -8.67 17.10
C ASN A 219 5.07 -7.75 17.13
N PRO A 220 4.98 -6.51 17.65
CA PRO A 220 6.19 -5.80 18.00
C PRO A 220 6.92 -6.60 19.08
N PRO A 221 8.24 -6.59 19.12
CA PRO A 221 9.01 -7.29 20.14
C PRO A 221 8.48 -6.99 21.55
N GLY A 222 8.15 -8.06 22.30
CA GLY A 222 7.61 -7.95 23.65
C GLY A 222 6.11 -7.62 23.75
N SER A 223 5.37 -7.46 22.65
CA SER A 223 3.92 -7.26 22.68
C SER A 223 3.15 -8.54 22.86
N THR A 224 2.10 -8.48 23.69
CA THR A 224 1.10 -9.55 23.85
C THR A 224 -0.16 -9.29 23.02
N VAL A 225 -0.29 -8.11 22.41
CA VAL A 225 -1.41 -7.72 21.56
C VAL A 225 -1.21 -8.33 20.19
N ARG A 226 -2.26 -8.99 19.66
CA ARG A 226 -2.27 -9.60 18.34
C ARG A 226 -3.27 -8.90 17.46
N VAL A 227 -2.76 -8.28 16.39
CA VAL A 227 -3.55 -7.69 15.32
C VAL A 227 -2.97 -8.14 13.98
N HIS A 228 -3.42 -7.57 12.89
CA HIS A 228 -2.87 -7.80 11.58
C HIS A 228 -1.34 -7.59 11.54
N GLN A 229 -0.62 -8.58 11.00
CA GLN A 229 0.83 -8.63 11.05
C GLN A 229 1.44 -8.31 9.69
N HIS A 230 2.39 -7.37 9.66
CA HIS A 230 3.31 -7.12 8.56
C HIS A 230 4.73 -7.32 9.05
N ALA A 231 5.16 -8.58 9.10
CA ALA A 231 6.46 -8.96 9.59
C ALA A 231 7.54 -8.89 8.50
N GLU A 232 8.80 -8.94 8.92
CA GLU A 232 9.93 -9.13 8.01
C GLU A 232 9.79 -10.48 7.27
N MET A 233 10.02 -10.50 5.95
CA MET A 233 10.01 -11.72 5.12
C MET A 233 10.89 -12.84 5.72
N GLY A 234 10.33 -14.05 5.79
CA GLY A 234 10.95 -15.23 6.40
C GLY A 234 10.70 -15.34 7.91
N ARG A 235 9.82 -14.51 8.48
CA ARG A 235 9.36 -14.64 9.87
C ARG A 235 7.96 -15.23 10.00
N GLY A 236 7.25 -15.39 8.91
CA GLY A 236 5.90 -15.96 8.83
C GLY A 236 5.85 -17.16 7.90
N GLU A 237 4.72 -17.32 7.25
CA GLU A 237 4.37 -18.51 6.47
C GLU A 237 4.03 -18.18 5.01
N VAL A 238 4.23 -16.93 4.56
CA VAL A 238 3.98 -16.53 3.16
C VAL A 238 5.00 -17.20 2.23
N ASP A 239 4.51 -17.89 1.20
CA ASP A 239 5.37 -18.42 0.13
C ASP A 239 5.68 -17.32 -0.90
N PHE A 240 6.77 -16.59 -0.66
CA PHE A 240 7.21 -15.53 -1.56
C PHE A 240 7.69 -16.06 -2.92
N ASP A 241 8.17 -17.30 -3.00
CA ASP A 241 8.54 -17.90 -4.28
C ASP A 241 7.30 -18.13 -5.15
N GLU A 242 6.20 -18.62 -4.59
CA GLU A 242 4.92 -18.71 -5.29
C GLU A 242 4.44 -17.33 -5.77
N VAL A 243 4.45 -16.33 -4.89
CA VAL A 243 4.03 -14.97 -5.23
C VAL A 243 4.83 -14.42 -6.42
N PHE A 244 6.16 -14.48 -6.36
CA PHE A 244 7.02 -13.93 -7.42
C PHE A 244 6.95 -14.74 -8.71
N ALA A 245 6.78 -16.05 -8.64
CA ALA A 245 6.53 -16.89 -9.82
C ALA A 245 5.21 -16.51 -10.50
N ALA A 246 4.14 -16.29 -9.74
CA ALA A 246 2.85 -15.83 -10.25
C ALA A 246 2.95 -14.45 -10.89
N LEU A 247 3.60 -13.48 -10.24
CA LEU A 247 3.83 -12.14 -10.79
C LEU A 247 4.63 -12.20 -12.11
N ALA A 248 5.66 -13.03 -12.17
CA ALA A 248 6.45 -13.21 -13.40
C ALA A 248 5.61 -13.81 -14.53
N SER A 249 4.72 -14.76 -14.21
CA SER A 249 3.86 -15.44 -15.20
C SER A 249 2.88 -14.47 -15.89
N VAL A 250 2.46 -13.41 -15.21
CA VAL A 250 1.57 -12.38 -15.79
C VAL A 250 2.33 -11.18 -16.37
N GLY A 251 3.67 -11.20 -16.36
CA GLY A 251 4.50 -10.13 -16.91
C GLY A 251 4.49 -8.86 -16.08
N PHE A 252 4.35 -8.97 -14.75
CA PHE A 252 4.35 -7.82 -13.85
C PHE A 252 5.60 -6.94 -14.02
N ASP A 253 5.40 -5.63 -14.13
CA ASP A 253 6.48 -4.63 -14.23
C ASP A 253 6.12 -3.34 -13.42
N GLY A 254 5.48 -3.54 -12.29
CA GLY A 254 4.99 -2.47 -11.42
C GLY A 254 5.92 -2.11 -10.28
N VAL A 255 5.32 -1.71 -9.17
CA VAL A 255 5.99 -1.35 -7.92
C VAL A 255 5.90 -2.49 -6.92
N VAL A 256 7.01 -2.82 -6.30
CA VAL A 256 7.12 -3.72 -5.15
C VAL A 256 7.51 -2.87 -3.95
N SER A 257 6.67 -2.81 -2.93
CA SER A 257 6.91 -2.00 -1.72
C SER A 257 7.11 -2.89 -0.50
N SER A 258 8.24 -2.71 0.17
CA SER A 258 8.47 -3.33 1.49
C SER A 258 7.62 -2.61 2.53
N CYS A 259 6.65 -3.31 3.09
CA CYS A 259 5.62 -2.75 3.96
C CYS A 259 5.61 -3.48 5.32
N VAL A 260 6.66 -3.29 6.12
CA VAL A 260 6.80 -3.87 7.47
C VAL A 260 6.47 -2.82 8.53
N PHE A 261 5.71 -3.20 9.56
CA PHE A 261 5.42 -2.32 10.68
C PHE A 261 5.35 -3.09 12.01
N GLY A 262 5.46 -2.37 13.12
CA GLY A 262 5.40 -2.94 14.46
C GLY A 262 6.76 -3.44 15.00
N TRP A 263 7.89 -3.05 14.39
CA TRP A 263 9.26 -3.35 14.84
C TRP A 263 10.15 -2.11 14.72
N GLU A 264 9.68 -0.99 15.29
CA GLU A 264 10.27 0.34 15.14
C GLU A 264 11.72 0.40 15.63
N GLU A 265 12.06 -0.34 16.70
CA GLU A 265 13.41 -0.38 17.25
C GLU A 265 14.45 -1.05 16.34
N TYR A 266 14.00 -1.82 15.33
CA TYR A 266 14.86 -2.48 14.35
C TYR A 266 14.61 -1.97 12.92
N ALA A 267 14.00 -0.80 12.79
CA ALA A 267 13.53 -0.27 11.51
C ALA A 267 14.63 -0.22 10.44
N ALA A 268 15.81 0.25 10.79
CA ALA A 268 16.93 0.39 9.84
C ALA A 268 17.42 -0.98 9.34
N GLU A 269 17.65 -1.92 10.25
CA GLU A 269 18.16 -3.26 9.93
C GLU A 269 17.14 -4.08 9.15
N ILE A 270 15.86 -4.02 9.54
CA ILE A 270 14.79 -4.73 8.86
C ILE A 270 14.63 -4.18 7.44
N SER A 271 14.64 -2.86 7.26
CA SER A 271 14.52 -2.24 5.94
C SER A 271 15.62 -2.71 4.98
N VAL A 272 16.87 -2.80 5.45
CA VAL A 272 18.00 -3.31 4.63
C VAL A 272 17.77 -4.78 4.26
N ARG A 273 17.46 -5.64 5.25
CA ARG A 273 17.24 -7.08 4.99
C ARG A 273 16.04 -7.34 4.07
N GLN A 274 14.95 -6.56 4.23
CA GLN A 274 13.79 -6.62 3.34
C GLN A 274 14.19 -6.31 1.90
N ARG A 275 14.97 -5.24 1.68
CA ARG A 275 15.48 -4.88 0.37
C ARG A 275 16.30 -6.01 -0.26
N GLU A 276 17.22 -6.60 0.50
CA GLU A 276 18.07 -7.70 0.03
C GLU A 276 17.23 -8.92 -0.39
N LYS A 277 16.28 -9.33 0.43
CA LYS A 277 15.38 -10.46 0.14
C LYS A 277 14.49 -10.18 -1.07
N ALA A 278 13.88 -8.99 -1.15
CA ALA A 278 13.05 -8.60 -2.28
C ALA A 278 13.87 -8.56 -3.58
N THR A 279 15.07 -7.98 -3.55
CA THR A 279 15.97 -7.96 -4.71
C THR A 279 16.33 -9.37 -5.18
N ALA A 280 16.65 -10.27 -4.25
CA ALA A 280 17.00 -11.66 -4.59
C ALA A 280 15.82 -12.40 -5.27
N LEU A 281 14.59 -12.18 -4.81
CA LEU A 281 13.39 -12.76 -5.43
C LEU A 281 13.12 -12.16 -6.81
N ILE A 282 13.26 -10.85 -6.96
CA ILE A 282 13.13 -10.18 -8.27
C ILE A 282 14.17 -10.73 -9.25
N ASP A 283 15.44 -10.82 -8.86
CA ASP A 283 16.49 -11.35 -9.72
C ASP A 283 16.25 -12.83 -10.09
N LYS A 284 15.76 -13.63 -9.15
CA LYS A 284 15.45 -15.04 -9.37
C LYS A 284 14.32 -15.26 -10.38
N HIS A 285 13.23 -14.50 -10.29
CA HIS A 285 12.01 -14.77 -11.06
C HIS A 285 11.88 -13.91 -12.33
N PHE A 286 12.52 -12.74 -12.38
CA PHE A 286 12.44 -11.82 -13.53
C PHE A 286 13.77 -11.64 -14.26
N GLY A 287 14.89 -12.16 -13.72
CA GLY A 287 16.23 -11.94 -14.22
C GLY A 287 16.84 -10.63 -13.71
N GLY A 288 18.18 -10.60 -13.58
CA GLY A 288 18.88 -9.46 -13.05
C GLY A 288 18.74 -8.19 -13.91
N GLY A 289 18.83 -7.02 -13.27
CA GLY A 289 18.77 -5.72 -13.95
C GLY A 289 17.35 -5.18 -14.23
N ARG A 290 16.33 -5.76 -13.61
CA ARG A 290 14.94 -5.29 -13.74
C ARG A 290 14.57 -4.11 -12.85
N LEU A 291 15.35 -3.87 -11.80
CA LEU A 291 15.09 -2.75 -10.90
C LEU A 291 15.54 -1.43 -11.52
N GLU A 292 14.66 -0.44 -11.48
CA GLU A 292 14.99 0.93 -11.83
C GLU A 292 15.95 1.50 -10.76
N THR A 293 17.20 1.72 -11.16
CA THR A 293 18.25 2.31 -10.32
C THR A 293 18.43 3.81 -10.61
N GLU A 294 17.93 4.28 -11.74
CA GLU A 294 18.04 5.67 -12.16
C GLU A 294 16.68 6.38 -12.09
N ARG A 295 16.74 7.61 -11.64
CA ARG A 295 15.61 8.53 -11.49
C ARG A 295 15.67 9.54 -12.62
N HIS A 296 14.60 9.64 -13.30
CA HIS A 296 14.39 10.69 -14.31
C HIS A 296 13.64 11.88 -13.71
#